data_27c75d49da71916f354cfe6412bdec60
#
_entry.id   27c75d49da71916f354cfe6412bdec60
#
_cell.length_a   1.000
_cell.length_b   1.000
_cell.length_c   1.000
_cell.angle_alpha   90.00
_cell.angle_beta   90.00
_cell.angle_gamma   90.00
#
_symmetry.space_group_name_H-M   'P 1'
#
loop_
_entity.id
_entity.type
_entity.pdbx_description
1 polymer ?
#
loop_
_entity_poly.entity_id
_entity_poly.type
_entity_poly.pdbx_seq_one_letter_code
_entity_poly.pdbx_strand_id
1 'polypeptide(L)'
;YEARQYGARDFTKTVAIKLIKEGFLDQPMFLKNFIGEAKLVANLIHTNIVQTYHLGEANGKCYIAMEYIRGMNLDQFLQLIDANGRSLPPELAVFIASRISRGLAYAHQKASSDGTPLDLVHRDVSLKNVMVAYEGDVKLTDFGIAKAGGYLIDREGEVAAGKADFMSPEQAGFEKTDARSDLFSTGIVLACLLLGRNPFTGENAADSRQNILKKPIPDFHKESAIITDELNGILQKLLQRNIAKRYVSAESLLHDLEYHIYRHGYGPTNETLGKFVRSLKGNIDSSPSYESL
;
A
#
# COMPACT_ATOMS: atom_id res chain seq x y z
N TYR A 1 -7.76 7.84 -13.23
CA TYR A 1 -7.73 8.00 -14.69
C TYR A 1 -6.29 8.22 -15.16
N GLU A 2 -5.93 7.67 -16.32
CA GLU A 2 -4.72 8.05 -17.06
C GLU A 2 -5.00 9.34 -17.83
N ALA A 3 -4.05 10.26 -17.83
CA ALA A 3 -4.16 11.54 -18.56
C ALA A 3 -2.79 11.97 -19.11
N ARG A 4 -2.81 12.84 -20.12
CA ARG A 4 -1.60 13.48 -20.66
C ARG A 4 -1.53 14.92 -20.19
N GLN A 5 -0.43 15.28 -19.56
CA GLN A 5 -0.09 16.65 -19.24
C GLN A 5 0.70 17.23 -20.42
N TYR A 6 0.26 18.35 -20.95
CA TYR A 6 0.91 19.07 -22.03
C TYR A 6 1.74 20.22 -21.48
N GLY A 7 2.92 20.39 -21.99
CA GLY A 7 3.84 21.50 -21.67
C GLY A 7 4.24 22.28 -22.92
N ALA A 8 5.24 23.13 -22.78
CA ALA A 8 5.76 23.92 -23.90
C ALA A 8 6.48 23.01 -24.93
N ARG A 9 6.43 23.40 -26.21
CA ARG A 9 7.15 22.73 -27.32
C ARG A 9 6.88 21.24 -27.42
N ASP A 10 5.59 20.85 -27.42
CA ASP A 10 5.11 19.47 -27.56
C ASP A 10 5.58 18.51 -26.45
N PHE A 11 6.07 19.07 -25.35
CA PHE A 11 6.36 18.24 -24.17
C PHE A 11 5.08 17.60 -23.65
N THR A 12 5.08 16.28 -23.53
CA THR A 12 3.96 15.53 -22.95
C THR A 12 4.45 14.60 -21.85
N LYS A 13 3.66 14.48 -20.79
CA LYS A 13 3.91 13.54 -19.68
C LYS A 13 2.61 12.81 -19.33
N THR A 14 2.68 11.48 -19.27
CA THR A 14 1.58 10.69 -18.75
C THR A 14 1.51 10.83 -17.23
N VAL A 15 0.33 11.10 -16.72
CA VAL A 15 0.05 11.29 -15.28
C VAL A 15 -1.20 10.49 -14.88
N ALA A 16 -1.32 10.15 -13.61
CA ALA A 16 -2.55 9.63 -13.04
C ALA A 16 -3.36 10.78 -12.44
N ILE A 17 -4.66 10.79 -12.70
CA ILE A 17 -5.60 11.78 -12.13
C ILE A 17 -6.56 11.09 -11.18
N LYS A 18 -6.56 11.53 -9.92
CA LYS A 18 -7.54 11.14 -8.90
C LYS A 18 -8.58 12.25 -8.76
N LEU A 19 -9.83 11.94 -9.11
CA LEU A 19 -10.95 12.88 -8.98
C LEU A 19 -11.68 12.67 -7.65
N ILE A 20 -12.19 13.75 -7.06
CA ILE A 20 -13.18 13.64 -6.00
C ILE A 20 -14.52 13.23 -6.63
N LYS A 21 -15.21 12.24 -6.03
CA LYS A 21 -16.58 11.88 -6.43
C LYS A 21 -17.55 13.02 -6.12
N GLU A 22 -18.50 13.25 -7.03
CA GLU A 22 -19.47 14.38 -6.94
C GLU A 22 -20.21 14.46 -5.61
N GLY A 23 -20.65 13.35 -5.04
CA GLY A 23 -21.35 13.33 -3.73
C GLY A 23 -20.53 13.79 -2.52
N PHE A 24 -19.23 14.05 -2.67
CA PHE A 24 -18.36 14.58 -1.62
C PHE A 24 -17.98 16.05 -1.81
N LEU A 25 -18.28 16.64 -2.97
CA LEU A 25 -17.96 18.05 -3.26
C LEU A 25 -18.78 19.00 -2.39
N ASP A 26 -20.02 18.64 -2.06
CA ASP A 26 -20.93 19.43 -1.22
C ASP A 26 -20.65 19.28 0.29
N GLN A 27 -19.58 18.56 0.67
CA GLN A 27 -19.16 18.35 2.06
C GLN A 27 -17.89 19.17 2.37
N PRO A 28 -18.01 20.39 2.94
CA PRO A 28 -16.86 21.28 3.13
C PRO A 28 -15.73 20.67 3.96
N MET A 29 -16.08 19.82 4.93
CA MET A 29 -15.11 19.15 5.78
C MET A 29 -14.33 18.07 5.02
N PHE A 30 -15.00 17.32 4.13
CA PHE A 30 -14.34 16.33 3.27
C PHE A 30 -13.36 17.01 2.31
N LEU A 31 -13.79 18.10 1.66
CA LEU A 31 -12.95 18.87 0.75
C LEU A 31 -11.71 19.44 1.49
N LYS A 32 -11.91 20.01 2.68
CA LYS A 32 -10.81 20.51 3.52
C LYS A 32 -9.79 19.40 3.86
N ASN A 33 -10.28 18.22 4.22
CA ASN A 33 -9.42 17.08 4.54
C ASN A 33 -8.69 16.56 3.30
N PHE A 34 -9.35 16.45 2.15
CA PHE A 34 -8.75 16.05 0.88
C PHE A 34 -7.64 17.01 0.45
N ILE A 35 -7.88 18.33 0.56
CA ILE A 35 -6.87 19.35 0.26
C ILE A 35 -5.71 19.27 1.28
N GLY A 36 -6.02 19.06 2.55
CA GLY A 36 -5.02 18.84 3.61
C GLY A 36 -4.13 17.62 3.32
N GLU A 37 -4.74 16.51 2.92
CA GLU A 37 -4.04 15.29 2.49
C GLU A 37 -3.11 15.58 1.32
N ALA A 38 -3.64 16.18 0.25
CA ALA A 38 -2.85 16.50 -0.93
C ALA A 38 -1.62 17.36 -0.60
N LYS A 39 -1.77 18.36 0.28
CA LYS A 39 -0.67 19.24 0.72
C LYS A 39 0.41 18.49 1.49
N LEU A 40 0.04 17.57 2.37
CA LEU A 40 0.99 16.78 3.16
C LEU A 40 1.74 15.78 2.28
N VAL A 41 1.04 15.08 1.39
CA VAL A 41 1.62 14.06 0.51
C VAL A 41 2.45 14.69 -0.62
N ALA A 42 2.13 15.92 -1.06
CA ALA A 42 2.91 16.64 -2.08
C ALA A 42 4.40 16.81 -1.71
N ASN A 43 4.72 16.85 -0.42
CA ASN A 43 6.08 16.97 0.09
C ASN A 43 6.78 15.62 0.35
N LEU A 44 6.11 14.49 0.06
CA LEU A 44 6.70 13.16 0.15
C LEU A 44 7.39 12.82 -1.17
N ILE A 45 8.70 12.95 -1.25
CA ILE A 45 9.52 12.61 -2.41
C ILE A 45 10.37 11.40 -2.05
N HIS A 46 9.94 10.22 -2.49
CA HIS A 46 10.63 8.97 -2.16
C HIS A 46 10.36 7.90 -3.24
N THR A 47 11.35 7.05 -3.53
CA THR A 47 11.26 6.02 -4.58
C THR A 47 10.11 5.03 -4.39
N ASN A 48 9.73 4.75 -3.12
CA ASN A 48 8.67 3.80 -2.78
C ASN A 48 7.34 4.50 -2.42
N ILE A 49 7.15 5.75 -2.81
CA ILE A 49 5.90 6.50 -2.65
C ILE A 49 5.53 7.11 -4.01
N VAL A 50 4.26 7.02 -4.39
CA VAL A 50 3.75 7.67 -5.61
C VAL A 50 3.83 9.17 -5.44
N GLN A 51 4.56 9.83 -6.35
CA GLN A 51 4.77 11.27 -6.30
C GLN A 51 3.49 12.03 -6.66
N THR A 52 3.04 12.91 -5.78
CA THR A 52 1.99 13.90 -6.09
C THR A 52 2.62 15.10 -6.79
N TYR A 53 2.07 15.48 -7.96
CA TYR A 53 2.58 16.60 -8.75
C TYR A 53 1.81 17.89 -8.55
N HIS A 54 0.48 17.78 -8.51
CA HIS A 54 -0.39 18.97 -8.50
C HIS A 54 -1.76 18.65 -7.91
N LEU A 55 -2.29 19.59 -7.15
CA LEU A 55 -3.69 19.66 -6.77
C LEU A 55 -4.33 20.78 -7.60
N GLY A 56 -5.36 20.47 -8.36
CA GLY A 56 -6.03 21.43 -9.25
C GLY A 56 -7.54 21.33 -9.15
N GLU A 57 -8.18 22.29 -9.83
CA GLU A 57 -9.61 22.32 -10.03
C GLU A 57 -9.91 22.53 -11.51
N ALA A 58 -10.85 21.75 -12.06
CA ALA A 58 -11.32 21.89 -13.42
C ALA A 58 -12.82 21.56 -13.49
N ASN A 59 -13.61 22.41 -14.14
CA ASN A 59 -15.08 22.27 -14.28
C ASN A 59 -15.78 22.03 -12.93
N GLY A 60 -15.36 22.77 -11.88
CA GLY A 60 -15.89 22.63 -10.53
C GLY A 60 -15.52 21.33 -9.80
N LYS A 61 -14.58 20.53 -10.33
CA LYS A 61 -14.12 19.29 -9.72
C LYS A 61 -12.66 19.42 -9.29
N CYS A 62 -12.37 19.12 -8.03
CA CYS A 62 -11.00 19.04 -7.54
C CYS A 62 -10.37 17.72 -7.96
N TYR A 63 -9.10 17.77 -8.35
CA TYR A 63 -8.31 16.60 -8.73
C TYR A 63 -6.89 16.66 -8.20
N ILE A 64 -6.29 15.48 -7.99
CA ILE A 64 -4.87 15.33 -7.73
C ILE A 64 -4.22 14.70 -8.97
N ALA A 65 -3.20 15.37 -9.52
CA ALA A 65 -2.33 14.81 -10.54
C ALA A 65 -1.09 14.20 -9.87
N MET A 66 -0.80 12.96 -10.20
CA MET A 66 0.28 12.19 -9.58
C MET A 66 1.04 11.34 -10.61
N GLU A 67 2.12 10.76 -10.18
CA GLU A 67 2.92 9.81 -10.93
C GLU A 67 2.06 8.67 -11.47
N TYR A 68 2.15 8.43 -12.78
CA TYR A 68 1.52 7.29 -13.43
C TYR A 68 2.44 6.08 -13.35
N ILE A 69 2.00 5.03 -12.68
CA ILE A 69 2.76 3.78 -12.56
C ILE A 69 2.33 2.82 -13.65
N ARG A 70 3.22 2.53 -14.60
CA ARG A 70 3.02 1.50 -15.62
C ARG A 70 3.12 0.12 -14.98
N GLY A 71 2.00 -0.38 -14.48
CA GLY A 71 1.98 -1.61 -13.70
C GLY A 71 0.58 -1.94 -13.22
N MET A 72 0.51 -2.56 -12.06
CA MET A 72 -0.74 -2.96 -11.42
C MET A 72 -0.63 -2.84 -9.89
N ASN A 73 -1.74 -2.84 -9.17
CA ASN A 73 -1.70 -2.96 -7.72
C ASN A 73 -1.48 -4.43 -7.29
N LEU A 74 -1.15 -4.65 -6.01
CA LEU A 74 -0.87 -6.00 -5.52
C LEU A 74 -2.10 -6.93 -5.57
N ASP A 75 -3.33 -6.41 -5.50
CA ASP A 75 -4.54 -7.20 -5.64
C ASP A 75 -4.64 -7.80 -7.04
N GLN A 76 -4.46 -6.96 -8.07
CA GLN A 76 -4.38 -7.39 -9.47
C GLN A 76 -3.19 -8.32 -9.73
N PHE A 77 -2.07 -8.05 -9.06
CA PHE A 77 -0.86 -8.87 -9.18
C PHE A 77 -1.08 -10.29 -8.66
N LEU A 78 -1.70 -10.46 -7.49
CA LEU A 78 -2.04 -11.78 -6.94
C LEU A 78 -3.06 -12.51 -7.81
N GLN A 79 -4.08 -11.81 -8.33
CA GLN A 79 -5.04 -12.39 -9.28
C GLN A 79 -4.34 -12.87 -10.56
N LEU A 80 -3.36 -12.12 -11.06
CA LEU A 80 -2.59 -12.52 -12.24
C LEU A 80 -1.68 -13.71 -11.96
N ILE A 81 -1.09 -13.81 -10.78
CA ILE A 81 -0.29 -14.97 -10.34
C ILE A 81 -1.16 -16.22 -10.30
N ASP A 82 -2.34 -16.13 -9.67
CA ASP A 82 -3.30 -17.23 -9.55
C ASP A 82 -3.81 -17.68 -10.91
N ALA A 83 -4.21 -16.75 -11.79
CA ALA A 83 -4.64 -17.03 -13.15
C ALA A 83 -3.59 -17.76 -14.02
N ASN A 84 -2.30 -17.58 -13.71
CA ASN A 84 -1.20 -18.31 -14.36
C ASN A 84 -0.84 -19.63 -13.66
N GLY A 85 -1.56 -20.04 -12.61
CA GLY A 85 -1.27 -21.24 -11.82
C GLY A 85 0.13 -21.21 -11.17
N ARG A 86 0.62 -20.02 -10.83
CA ARG A 86 1.96 -19.82 -10.25
C ARG A 86 1.86 -19.39 -8.79
N SER A 87 2.98 -19.37 -8.10
CA SER A 87 3.14 -18.79 -6.78
C SER A 87 4.22 -17.71 -6.79
N LEU A 88 4.10 -16.72 -5.91
CA LEU A 88 5.12 -15.71 -5.73
C LEU A 88 6.29 -16.30 -4.95
N PRO A 89 7.54 -16.23 -5.44
CA PRO A 89 8.71 -16.63 -4.66
C PRO A 89 8.79 -15.87 -3.33
N PRO A 90 9.06 -16.56 -2.20
CA PRO A 90 9.06 -15.92 -0.87
C PRO A 90 9.99 -14.72 -0.78
N GLU A 91 11.16 -14.79 -1.42
CA GLU A 91 12.12 -13.68 -1.44
C GLU A 91 11.57 -12.45 -2.15
N LEU A 92 10.72 -12.60 -3.18
CA LEU A 92 10.04 -11.47 -3.83
C LEU A 92 8.91 -10.92 -2.97
N ALA A 93 8.19 -11.76 -2.21
CA ALA A 93 7.19 -11.31 -1.25
C ALA A 93 7.83 -10.44 -0.14
N VAL A 94 8.95 -10.91 0.42
CA VAL A 94 9.71 -10.16 1.45
C VAL A 94 10.33 -8.90 0.84
N PHE A 95 10.82 -8.94 -0.39
CA PHE A 95 11.31 -7.77 -1.11
C PHE A 95 10.23 -6.70 -1.25
N ILE A 96 9.02 -7.06 -1.69
CA ILE A 96 7.88 -6.13 -1.79
C ILE A 96 7.59 -5.52 -0.41
N ALA A 97 7.48 -6.33 0.65
CA ALA A 97 7.25 -5.84 2.00
C ALA A 97 8.37 -4.89 2.49
N SER A 98 9.64 -5.16 2.13
CA SER A 98 10.76 -4.27 2.46
C SER A 98 10.63 -2.90 1.77
N ARG A 99 10.15 -2.85 0.52
CA ARG A 99 9.93 -1.59 -0.21
C ARG A 99 8.76 -0.79 0.39
N ILE A 100 7.67 -1.46 0.78
CA ILE A 100 6.58 -0.86 1.56
C ILE A 100 7.14 -0.25 2.85
N SER A 101 7.89 -1.03 3.63
CA SER A 101 8.48 -0.58 4.91
C SER A 101 9.41 0.61 4.73
N ARG A 102 10.18 0.67 3.64
CA ARG A 102 11.07 1.79 3.32
C ARG A 102 10.29 3.07 3.03
N GLY A 103 9.17 2.98 2.29
CA GLY A 103 8.26 4.10 2.06
C GLY A 103 7.61 4.59 3.35
N LEU A 104 7.15 3.68 4.20
CA LEU A 104 6.56 3.99 5.50
C LEU A 104 7.57 4.63 6.45
N ALA A 105 8.81 4.10 6.53
CA ALA A 105 9.88 4.66 7.35
C ALA A 105 10.13 6.13 7.01
N TYR A 106 10.26 6.44 5.71
CA TYR A 106 10.41 7.81 5.25
C TYR A 106 9.23 8.71 5.64
N ALA A 107 7.98 8.23 5.45
CA ALA A 107 6.79 9.02 5.77
C ALA A 107 6.63 9.25 7.29
N HIS A 108 6.85 8.22 8.10
CA HIS A 108 6.71 8.29 9.56
C HIS A 108 7.71 9.25 10.21
N GLN A 109 8.91 9.41 9.62
CA GLN A 109 9.95 10.33 10.12
C GLN A 109 9.85 11.74 9.53
N LYS A 110 8.88 12.00 8.65
CA LYS A 110 8.78 13.30 7.99
C LYS A 110 8.52 14.41 9.00
N ALA A 111 9.34 15.43 8.95
CA ALA A 111 9.16 16.67 9.71
C ALA A 111 8.84 17.83 8.76
N SER A 112 8.21 18.87 9.31
CA SER A 112 8.02 20.17 8.67
C SER A 112 9.34 20.94 8.56
N SER A 113 9.32 22.09 7.89
CA SER A 113 10.51 22.91 7.68
C SER A 113 11.13 23.47 8.98
N ASP A 114 10.36 23.55 10.06
CA ASP A 114 10.81 23.96 11.38
C ASP A 114 11.31 22.80 12.27
N GLY A 115 11.33 21.57 11.72
CA GLY A 115 11.75 20.36 12.43
C GLY A 115 10.65 19.67 13.25
N THR A 116 9.41 20.18 13.26
CA THR A 116 8.31 19.55 13.98
C THR A 116 7.89 18.25 13.28
N PRO A 117 7.83 17.10 13.97
CA PRO A 117 7.33 15.87 13.40
C PRO A 117 5.92 16.04 12.84
N LEU A 118 5.67 15.50 11.62
CA LEU A 118 4.35 15.57 11.00
C LEU A 118 3.44 14.41 11.41
N ASP A 119 3.97 13.41 12.15
CA ASP A 119 3.25 12.22 12.61
C ASP A 119 2.40 11.56 11.52
N LEU A 120 2.97 11.50 10.29
CA LEU A 120 2.27 10.95 9.14
C LEU A 120 2.11 9.45 9.31
N VAL A 121 0.88 8.99 9.29
CA VAL A 121 0.51 7.57 9.31
C VAL A 121 -0.32 7.30 8.07
N HIS A 122 -0.02 6.22 7.34
CA HIS A 122 -0.71 5.88 6.08
C HIS A 122 -2.17 5.47 6.32
N ARG A 123 -2.43 4.66 7.32
CA ARG A 123 -3.76 4.17 7.77
C ARG A 123 -4.58 3.37 6.76
N ASP A 124 -4.05 3.11 5.58
CA ASP A 124 -4.73 2.37 4.50
C ASP A 124 -3.77 1.49 3.68
N VAL A 125 -2.76 0.93 4.35
CA VAL A 125 -1.87 -0.05 3.71
C VAL A 125 -2.68 -1.29 3.36
N SER A 126 -2.77 -1.61 2.06
CA SER A 126 -3.55 -2.75 1.55
C SER A 126 -3.02 -3.17 0.18
N LEU A 127 -3.46 -4.32 -0.33
CA LEU A 127 -3.08 -4.78 -1.66
C LEU A 127 -3.45 -3.77 -2.77
N LYS A 128 -4.53 -3.01 -2.61
CA LYS A 128 -4.98 -2.02 -3.61
C LYS A 128 -4.16 -0.75 -3.60
N ASN A 129 -3.52 -0.42 -2.47
CA ASN A 129 -2.76 0.82 -2.28
C ASN A 129 -1.24 0.62 -2.38
N VAL A 130 -0.80 -0.54 -2.90
CA VAL A 130 0.59 -0.79 -3.26
C VAL A 130 0.66 -1.13 -4.74
N MET A 131 1.39 -0.34 -5.50
CA MET A 131 1.61 -0.52 -6.93
C MET A 131 2.92 -1.26 -7.18
N VAL A 132 2.91 -2.17 -8.16
CA VAL A 132 4.10 -2.81 -8.72
C VAL A 132 4.19 -2.45 -10.20
N ALA A 133 5.28 -1.77 -10.57
CA ALA A 133 5.57 -1.43 -11.96
C ALA A 133 6.08 -2.65 -12.74
N TYR A 134 5.97 -2.62 -14.07
CA TYR A 134 6.54 -3.68 -14.93
C TYR A 134 8.06 -3.73 -14.86
N GLU A 135 8.69 -2.65 -14.46
CA GLU A 135 10.14 -2.53 -14.20
C GLU A 135 10.54 -3.11 -12.82
N GLY A 136 9.54 -3.39 -11.95
CA GLY A 136 9.74 -3.97 -10.62
C GLY A 136 9.82 -2.94 -9.50
N ASP A 137 9.52 -1.67 -9.76
CA ASP A 137 9.38 -0.67 -8.71
C ASP A 137 8.13 -0.94 -7.88
N VAL A 138 8.24 -0.79 -6.56
CA VAL A 138 7.13 -0.94 -5.62
C VAL A 138 6.86 0.40 -4.98
N LYS A 139 5.61 0.89 -5.05
CA LYS A 139 5.24 2.22 -4.56
C LYS A 139 3.93 2.20 -3.78
N LEU A 140 3.95 2.85 -2.60
CA LEU A 140 2.76 3.18 -1.83
C LEU A 140 1.98 4.32 -2.50
N THR A 141 0.68 4.20 -2.56
CA THR A 141 -0.26 5.25 -3.02
C THR A 141 -1.37 5.45 -2.01
N ASP A 142 -2.11 6.55 -2.14
CA ASP A 142 -3.32 6.81 -1.35
C ASP A 142 -3.09 6.79 0.18
N PHE A 143 -2.21 7.67 0.67
CA PHE A 143 -2.09 7.92 2.10
C PHE A 143 -3.45 8.33 2.67
N GLY A 144 -4.01 7.53 3.59
CA GLY A 144 -5.36 7.67 4.12
C GLY A 144 -5.50 8.81 5.15
N ILE A 145 -4.94 10.00 4.88
CA ILE A 145 -4.94 11.15 5.80
C ILE A 145 -6.38 11.67 6.01
N ALA A 146 -7.26 11.54 5.02
CA ALA A 146 -8.69 11.84 5.19
C ALA A 146 -9.34 11.02 6.33
N LYS A 147 -8.73 9.92 6.74
CA LYS A 147 -9.16 9.07 7.86
C LYS A 147 -8.71 9.59 9.24
N ALA A 148 -7.80 10.57 9.30
CA ALA A 148 -7.28 11.12 10.56
C ALA A 148 -8.34 11.92 11.36
N GLY A 149 -9.39 12.41 10.71
CA GLY A 149 -10.44 13.22 11.33
C GLY A 149 -11.65 12.44 11.90
N GLY A 150 -11.56 11.12 12.08
CA GLY A 150 -12.70 10.34 12.59
C GLY A 150 -13.77 9.99 11.53
N TYR A 151 -13.51 10.28 10.26
CA TYR A 151 -14.43 10.04 9.13
C TYR A 151 -14.34 8.61 8.55
N LEU A 152 -13.75 7.66 9.29
CA LEU A 152 -13.79 6.23 8.94
C LEU A 152 -15.20 5.63 9.04
N ILE A 153 -16.09 6.33 9.71
CA ILE A 153 -17.49 5.95 9.78
C ILE A 153 -18.18 6.71 8.63
N ASP A 154 -18.43 6.01 7.52
CA ASP A 154 -19.52 6.44 6.66
C ASP A 154 -20.73 6.67 7.56
N ARG A 155 -21.53 7.73 7.29
CA ARG A 155 -22.71 8.08 8.09
C ARG A 155 -23.71 6.93 8.28
N GLU A 156 -23.49 5.81 7.60
CA GLU A 156 -24.30 4.59 7.65
C GLU A 156 -23.64 3.44 8.43
N GLY A 157 -22.47 3.64 9.08
CA GLY A 157 -21.82 2.59 9.89
C GLY A 157 -21.21 1.44 9.07
N GLU A 158 -21.23 1.53 7.75
CA GLU A 158 -20.66 0.51 6.86
C GLU A 158 -19.23 0.84 6.49
N VAL A 159 -18.30 0.06 7.05
CA VAL A 159 -16.95 -0.02 6.50
C VAL A 159 -17.04 -0.71 5.14
N ALA A 160 -16.63 -0.03 4.07
CA ALA A 160 -16.68 -0.60 2.72
C ALA A 160 -16.02 -1.98 2.70
N ALA A 161 -16.71 -2.98 2.16
CA ALA A 161 -16.20 -4.34 2.02
C ALA A 161 -14.81 -4.34 1.37
N GLY A 162 -13.87 -5.11 1.91
CA GLY A 162 -12.47 -5.16 1.47
C GLY A 162 -11.52 -4.16 2.14
N LYS A 163 -12.02 -3.05 2.74
CA LYS A 163 -11.18 -2.15 3.56
C LYS A 163 -11.00 -2.67 4.98
N ALA A 164 -12.00 -3.36 5.51
CA ALA A 164 -11.93 -3.97 6.84
C ALA A 164 -10.83 -5.01 6.95
N ASP A 165 -10.52 -5.71 5.87
CA ASP A 165 -9.62 -6.87 5.84
C ASP A 165 -8.16 -6.54 6.15
N PHE A 166 -7.76 -5.26 6.02
CA PHE A 166 -6.38 -4.79 6.23
C PHE A 166 -6.23 -3.84 7.42
N MET A 167 -7.28 -3.62 8.21
CA MET A 167 -7.22 -2.78 9.40
C MET A 167 -6.29 -3.36 10.46
N SER A 168 -5.64 -2.48 11.22
CA SER A 168 -5.00 -2.89 12.47
C SER A 168 -6.05 -3.13 13.57
N PRO A 169 -5.73 -3.87 14.65
CA PRO A 169 -6.65 -4.08 15.77
C PRO A 169 -7.16 -2.78 16.39
N GLU A 170 -6.30 -1.77 16.53
CA GLU A 170 -6.67 -0.44 17.04
C GLU A 170 -7.62 0.30 16.10
N GLN A 171 -7.45 0.17 14.77
CA GLN A 171 -8.43 0.69 13.80
C GLN A 171 -9.76 -0.06 13.90
N ALA A 172 -9.71 -1.39 13.95
CA ALA A 172 -10.89 -2.23 14.12
C ALA A 172 -11.60 -1.97 15.46
N GLY A 173 -10.86 -1.60 16.50
CA GLY A 173 -11.38 -1.22 17.84
C GLY A 173 -11.83 0.23 17.96
N PHE A 174 -11.62 1.07 16.93
CA PHE A 174 -11.84 2.54 16.99
C PHE A 174 -10.96 3.24 18.04
N GLU A 175 -9.78 2.69 18.28
CA GLU A 175 -8.80 3.24 19.20
C GLU A 175 -7.86 4.24 18.49
N LYS A 176 -7.04 4.94 19.29
CA LYS A 176 -6.03 5.85 18.74
C LYS A 176 -4.97 5.05 17.96
N THR A 177 -4.72 5.46 16.71
CA THR A 177 -3.73 4.86 15.82
C THR A 177 -2.42 5.63 15.80
N ASP A 178 -1.31 4.91 15.64
CA ASP A 178 0.01 5.48 15.37
C ASP A 178 0.69 4.74 14.18
N ALA A 179 1.94 5.05 13.91
CA ALA A 179 2.73 4.45 12.82
C ALA A 179 2.76 2.90 12.85
N ARG A 180 2.61 2.28 14.03
CA ARG A 180 2.60 0.81 14.19
C ARG A 180 1.32 0.15 13.66
N SER A 181 0.25 0.94 13.41
CA SER A 181 -0.93 0.46 12.70
C SER A 181 -0.60 0.06 11.27
N ASP A 182 0.24 0.85 10.56
CA ASP A 182 0.68 0.54 9.21
C ASP A 182 1.53 -0.74 9.16
N LEU A 183 2.28 -1.03 10.24
CA LEU A 183 3.10 -2.24 10.34
C LEU A 183 2.25 -3.50 10.44
N PHE A 184 1.15 -3.46 11.20
CA PHE A 184 0.19 -4.57 11.24
C PHE A 184 -0.42 -4.81 9.85
N SER A 185 -0.88 -3.76 9.18
CA SER A 185 -1.43 -3.85 7.82
C SER A 185 -0.38 -4.37 6.81
N THR A 186 0.89 -3.96 6.95
CA THR A 186 2.02 -4.52 6.17
C THR A 186 2.20 -6.01 6.44
N GLY A 187 2.00 -6.46 7.68
CA GLY A 187 2.01 -7.89 8.05
C GLY A 187 0.91 -8.68 7.34
N ILE A 188 -0.31 -8.12 7.23
CA ILE A 188 -1.39 -8.75 6.45
C ILE A 188 -1.02 -8.81 4.96
N VAL A 189 -0.48 -7.72 4.40
CA VAL A 189 -0.04 -7.70 2.99
C VAL A 189 1.02 -8.77 2.74
N LEU A 190 2.04 -8.89 3.61
CA LEU A 190 3.07 -9.92 3.49
C LEU A 190 2.47 -11.34 3.59
N ALA A 191 1.54 -11.57 4.52
CA ALA A 191 0.84 -12.86 4.61
C ALA A 191 0.05 -13.18 3.33
N CYS A 192 -0.64 -12.20 2.75
CA CYS A 192 -1.32 -12.37 1.45
C CYS A 192 -0.35 -12.75 0.32
N LEU A 193 0.79 -12.09 0.25
CA LEU A 193 1.81 -12.37 -0.78
C LEU A 193 2.40 -13.78 -0.66
N LEU A 194 2.53 -14.30 0.57
CA LEU A 194 3.09 -15.62 0.85
C LEU A 194 2.09 -16.76 0.73
N LEU A 195 0.82 -16.51 1.11
CA LEU A 195 -0.23 -17.52 1.17
C LEU A 195 -1.22 -17.47 0.00
N GLY A 196 -1.20 -16.40 -0.81
CA GLY A 196 -2.23 -16.14 -1.81
C GLY A 196 -3.59 -15.73 -1.23
N ARG A 197 -3.72 -15.60 0.09
CA ARG A 197 -4.97 -15.26 0.79
C ARG A 197 -4.73 -14.42 2.04
N ASN A 198 -5.72 -13.64 2.43
CA ASN A 198 -5.68 -12.91 3.70
C ASN A 198 -6.12 -13.82 4.85
N PRO A 199 -5.32 -13.99 5.92
CA PRO A 199 -5.65 -14.88 7.04
C PRO A 199 -6.84 -14.40 7.89
N PHE A 200 -7.24 -13.13 7.77
CA PHE A 200 -8.29 -12.51 8.58
C PHE A 200 -9.57 -12.20 7.82
N THR A 201 -9.63 -12.42 6.51
CA THR A 201 -10.87 -12.23 5.75
C THR A 201 -12.00 -13.08 6.32
N GLY A 202 -13.16 -12.47 6.54
CA GLY A 202 -14.43 -13.08 6.90
C GLY A 202 -15.43 -13.06 5.75
N GLU A 203 -16.64 -13.51 6.00
CA GLU A 203 -17.73 -13.52 5.00
C GLU A 203 -18.18 -12.09 4.64
N ASN A 204 -18.01 -11.16 5.57
CA ASN A 204 -18.35 -9.75 5.42
C ASN A 204 -17.36 -8.86 6.20
N ALA A 205 -17.51 -7.54 6.09
CA ALA A 205 -16.63 -6.58 6.75
C ALA A 205 -16.65 -6.68 8.28
N ALA A 206 -17.79 -7.02 8.88
CA ALA A 206 -17.92 -7.19 10.33
C ALA A 206 -17.16 -8.42 10.81
N ASP A 207 -17.26 -9.52 10.08
CA ASP A 207 -16.53 -10.76 10.37
C ASP A 207 -15.02 -10.59 10.21
N SER A 208 -14.57 -9.92 9.14
CA SER A 208 -13.16 -9.60 8.95
C SER A 208 -12.62 -8.77 10.12
N ARG A 209 -13.37 -7.76 10.55
CA ARG A 209 -13.06 -6.93 11.70
C ARG A 209 -12.97 -7.77 12.99
N GLN A 210 -13.93 -8.67 13.20
CA GLN A 210 -13.94 -9.59 14.35
C GLN A 210 -12.73 -10.54 14.32
N ASN A 211 -12.37 -11.05 13.12
CA ASN A 211 -11.20 -11.89 12.92
C ASN A 211 -9.91 -11.16 13.29
N ILE A 212 -9.74 -9.91 12.85
CA ILE A 212 -8.60 -9.07 13.22
C ILE A 212 -8.49 -8.92 14.74
N LEU A 213 -9.62 -8.71 15.42
CA LEU A 213 -9.63 -8.50 16.86
C LEU A 213 -9.39 -9.79 17.66
N LYS A 214 -9.88 -10.95 17.20
CA LYS A 214 -9.99 -12.15 18.06
C LYS A 214 -9.42 -13.45 17.48
N LYS A 215 -9.41 -13.64 16.13
CA LYS A 215 -8.94 -14.89 15.53
C LYS A 215 -7.47 -15.13 15.90
N PRO A 216 -7.07 -16.32 16.34
CA PRO A 216 -5.66 -16.64 16.60
C PRO A 216 -4.78 -16.29 15.39
N ILE A 217 -3.61 -15.73 15.65
CA ILE A 217 -2.61 -15.50 14.60
C ILE A 217 -2.12 -16.88 14.15
N PRO A 218 -2.19 -17.22 12.85
CA PRO A 218 -1.77 -18.53 12.37
C PRO A 218 -0.27 -18.76 12.61
N ASP A 219 0.11 -20.02 12.79
CA ASP A 219 1.49 -20.44 12.63
C ASP A 219 1.75 -20.63 11.12
N PHE A 220 2.30 -19.59 10.48
CA PHE A 220 2.44 -19.53 9.03
C PHE A 220 3.38 -20.59 8.48
N HIS A 221 4.36 -21.04 9.27
CA HIS A 221 5.24 -22.14 8.89
C HIS A 221 4.46 -23.45 8.70
N LYS A 222 3.43 -23.69 9.53
CA LYS A 222 2.56 -24.87 9.38
C LYS A 222 1.59 -24.76 8.21
N GLU A 223 1.24 -23.54 7.82
CA GLU A 223 0.34 -23.32 6.66
C GLU A 223 1.06 -23.47 5.31
N SER A 224 2.37 -23.18 5.27
CA SER A 224 3.14 -23.29 4.04
C SER A 224 4.62 -23.55 4.33
N ALA A 225 5.15 -24.63 3.76
CA ALA A 225 6.55 -25.02 3.91
C ALA A 225 7.56 -24.02 3.31
N ILE A 226 7.10 -23.09 2.46
CA ILE A 226 7.97 -22.03 1.92
C ILE A 226 8.26 -20.92 2.95
N ILE A 227 7.49 -20.87 4.05
CA ILE A 227 7.65 -19.87 5.11
C ILE A 227 8.58 -20.45 6.16
N THR A 228 9.82 -19.96 6.21
CA THR A 228 10.82 -20.37 7.20
C THR A 228 10.41 -19.95 8.62
N ASP A 229 10.98 -20.57 9.65
CA ASP A 229 10.74 -20.18 11.05
C ASP A 229 11.07 -18.71 11.31
N GLU A 230 12.13 -18.19 10.69
CA GLU A 230 12.52 -16.78 10.78
C GLU A 230 11.46 -15.86 10.18
N LEU A 231 10.96 -16.18 8.98
CA LEU A 231 9.91 -15.40 8.32
C LEU A 231 8.58 -15.49 9.08
N ASN A 232 8.26 -16.66 9.63
CA ASN A 232 7.15 -16.84 10.57
C ASN A 232 7.31 -15.92 11.80
N GLY A 233 8.51 -15.85 12.38
CA GLY A 233 8.81 -14.93 13.49
C GLY A 233 8.54 -13.46 13.17
N ILE A 234 8.93 -13.01 11.95
CA ILE A 234 8.64 -11.65 11.48
C ILE A 234 7.13 -11.42 11.37
N LEU A 235 6.38 -12.34 10.76
CA LEU A 235 4.91 -12.27 10.64
C LEU A 235 4.23 -12.26 12.00
N GLN A 236 4.65 -13.15 12.92
CA GLN A 236 4.12 -13.22 14.28
C GLN A 236 4.32 -11.90 15.04
N LYS A 237 5.48 -11.24 14.87
CA LYS A 237 5.77 -9.95 15.49
C LYS A 237 4.97 -8.81 14.87
N LEU A 238 4.81 -8.77 13.54
CA LEU A 238 4.00 -7.78 12.83
C LEU A 238 2.54 -7.83 13.25
N LEU A 239 1.97 -9.04 13.37
CA LEU A 239 0.55 -9.26 13.62
C LEU A 239 0.18 -9.31 15.10
N GLN A 240 1.09 -8.91 16.00
CA GLN A 240 0.76 -8.78 17.43
C GLN A 240 -0.35 -7.75 17.64
N ARG A 241 -1.41 -8.14 18.35
CA ARG A 241 -2.50 -7.23 18.74
C ARG A 241 -2.04 -6.23 19.78
N ASN A 242 -1.23 -6.69 20.74
CA ASN A 242 -0.57 -5.78 21.66
C ASN A 242 0.48 -4.96 20.91
N ILE A 243 0.21 -3.67 20.74
CA ILE A 243 1.04 -2.73 20.00
C ILE A 243 2.48 -2.63 20.55
N ALA A 244 2.67 -2.86 21.86
CA ALA A 244 4.00 -2.85 22.48
C ALA A 244 4.86 -4.08 22.12
N LYS A 245 4.23 -5.14 21.60
CA LYS A 245 4.91 -6.37 21.15
C LYS A 245 5.21 -6.37 19.65
N ARG A 246 4.69 -5.37 18.88
CA ARG A 246 5.03 -5.19 17.46
C ARG A 246 6.43 -4.60 17.29
N TYR A 247 6.83 -4.45 16.03
CA TYR A 247 7.98 -3.61 15.69
C TYR A 247 7.76 -2.19 16.18
N VAL A 248 8.81 -1.57 16.70
CA VAL A 248 8.74 -0.20 17.25
C VAL A 248 8.65 0.84 16.14
N SER A 249 9.19 0.54 14.96
CA SER A 249 9.20 1.44 13.81
C SER A 249 9.29 0.67 12.48
N ALA A 250 9.01 1.36 11.38
CA ALA A 250 9.15 0.81 10.04
C ALA A 250 10.62 0.55 9.67
N GLU A 251 11.60 1.28 10.24
CA GLU A 251 13.04 1.02 10.07
C GLU A 251 13.43 -0.31 10.69
N SER A 252 12.94 -0.60 11.90
CA SER A 252 13.26 -1.87 12.57
C SER A 252 12.68 -3.07 11.81
N LEU A 253 11.50 -2.91 11.22
CA LEU A 253 10.93 -3.90 10.31
C LEU A 253 11.75 -4.03 9.03
N LEU A 254 12.09 -2.92 8.39
CA LEU A 254 12.91 -2.88 7.17
C LEU A 254 14.23 -3.60 7.37
N HIS A 255 14.89 -3.35 8.50
CA HIS A 255 16.15 -4.02 8.85
C HIS A 255 15.99 -5.56 8.85
N ASP A 256 14.99 -6.09 9.56
CA ASP A 256 14.77 -7.53 9.67
C ASP A 256 14.40 -8.15 8.32
N LEU A 257 13.56 -7.48 7.50
CA LEU A 257 13.21 -7.95 6.16
C LEU A 257 14.42 -7.95 5.22
N GLU A 258 15.24 -6.88 5.21
CA GLU A 258 16.43 -6.82 4.36
C GLU A 258 17.51 -7.77 4.85
N TYR A 259 17.69 -7.94 6.16
CA TYR A 259 18.58 -8.98 6.70
C TYR A 259 18.15 -10.37 6.21
N HIS A 260 16.86 -10.69 6.26
CA HIS A 260 16.34 -11.98 5.81
C HIS A 260 16.70 -12.29 4.34
N ILE A 261 16.55 -11.31 3.43
CA ILE A 261 16.75 -11.54 1.99
C ILE A 261 18.19 -11.33 1.51
N TYR A 262 19.06 -10.61 2.27
CA TYR A 262 20.41 -10.26 1.81
C TYR A 262 21.54 -10.84 2.65
N ARG A 263 21.28 -11.50 3.78
CA ARG A 263 22.33 -12.03 4.69
C ARG A 263 23.28 -13.04 4.03
N HIS A 264 22.89 -13.64 2.92
CA HIS A 264 23.72 -14.59 2.16
C HIS A 264 24.42 -13.92 0.96
N GLY A 265 24.44 -12.61 0.87
CA GLY A 265 25.15 -11.80 -0.11
C GLY A 265 24.27 -11.32 -1.26
N TYR A 266 23.65 -12.22 -2.00
CA TYR A 266 22.77 -11.86 -3.12
C TYR A 266 21.30 -12.05 -2.76
N GLY A 267 20.47 -11.13 -3.26
CA GLY A 267 19.03 -11.16 -3.01
C GLY A 267 18.24 -10.53 -4.16
N PRO A 268 16.90 -10.46 -4.04
CA PRO A 268 16.03 -9.88 -5.06
C PRO A 268 16.29 -8.39 -5.27
N THR A 269 16.06 -7.95 -6.50
CA THR A 269 16.18 -6.56 -6.94
C THR A 269 14.91 -6.14 -7.66
N ASN A 270 14.77 -4.83 -7.98
CA ASN A 270 13.69 -4.35 -8.85
C ASN A 270 13.69 -5.13 -10.18
N GLU A 271 14.87 -5.35 -10.79
CA GLU A 271 14.97 -6.11 -12.03
C GLU A 271 14.47 -7.55 -11.90
N THR A 272 14.78 -8.23 -10.78
CA THR A 272 14.29 -9.59 -10.50
C THR A 272 12.76 -9.61 -10.40
N LEU A 273 12.18 -8.66 -9.66
CA LEU A 273 10.73 -8.52 -9.54
C LEU A 273 10.11 -8.15 -10.89
N GLY A 274 10.69 -7.21 -11.64
CA GLY A 274 10.21 -6.81 -12.95
C GLY A 274 10.20 -7.97 -13.96
N LYS A 275 11.25 -8.80 -13.99
CA LYS A 275 11.29 -10.04 -14.79
C LYS A 275 10.14 -10.98 -14.42
N PHE A 276 9.88 -11.18 -13.13
CA PHE A 276 8.78 -12.01 -12.67
C PHE A 276 7.43 -11.44 -13.12
N VAL A 277 7.18 -10.15 -12.91
CA VAL A 277 5.93 -9.46 -13.31
C VAL A 277 5.69 -9.59 -14.82
N ARG A 278 6.70 -9.31 -15.65
CA ARG A 278 6.61 -9.42 -17.11
C ARG A 278 6.37 -10.86 -17.57
N SER A 279 6.97 -11.85 -16.90
CA SER A 279 6.78 -13.26 -17.22
C SER A 279 5.35 -13.78 -17.00
N LEU A 280 4.55 -13.10 -16.17
CA LEU A 280 3.13 -13.44 -15.95
C LEU A 280 2.22 -13.00 -17.08
N LYS A 281 2.60 -11.98 -17.83
CA LYS A 281 1.77 -11.46 -18.94
C LYS A 281 1.86 -12.28 -20.22
N GLY A 282 2.78 -13.25 -20.31
CA GLY A 282 3.11 -13.88 -21.58
C GLY A 282 3.79 -12.87 -22.51
N ASN A 283 4.13 -13.25 -23.73
CA ASN A 283 4.63 -12.35 -24.78
C ASN A 283 3.49 -11.43 -25.29
N ILE A 284 2.96 -10.57 -24.43
CA ILE A 284 2.13 -9.46 -24.89
C ILE A 284 3.11 -8.46 -25.46
N ASP A 285 3.04 -8.30 -26.79
CA ASP A 285 3.84 -7.40 -27.60
C ASP A 285 4.17 -6.10 -26.89
N SER A 286 5.44 -5.77 -26.89
CA SER A 286 6.04 -4.57 -26.32
C SER A 286 5.79 -3.31 -27.16
N SER A 287 4.59 -3.14 -27.70
CA SER A 287 4.20 -1.94 -28.44
C SER A 287 2.76 -1.57 -28.10
N PRO A 288 2.52 -0.45 -27.41
CA PRO A 288 1.20 0.15 -27.43
C PRO A 288 0.97 0.69 -28.84
N SER A 289 0.06 0.08 -29.58
CA SER A 289 -0.52 0.71 -30.79
C SER A 289 -1.24 1.97 -30.31
N TYR A 290 -0.65 3.13 -30.60
CA TYR A 290 -1.32 4.41 -30.47
C TYR A 290 -2.30 4.53 -31.65
N GLU A 291 -3.53 4.07 -31.46
CA GLU A 291 -4.62 4.53 -32.30
C GLU A 291 -5.03 5.92 -31.78
N SER A 292 -4.84 6.90 -32.65
CA SER A 292 -5.28 8.28 -32.53
C SER A 292 -6.80 8.35 -32.52
N LEU A 293 -7.38 8.89 -31.46
CA LEU A 293 -8.69 9.53 -31.46
C LEU A 293 -8.55 11.03 -31.28
#